data_1e25b837a5f0d55da2571be1a608b3a4
#
_entry.id   1e25b837a5f0d55da2571be1a608b3a4
#
_cell.length_a   1.000
_cell.length_b   1.000
_cell.length_c   1.000
_cell.angle_alpha   90.00
_cell.angle_beta   90.00
_cell.angle_gamma   90.00
#
_symmetry.space_group_name_H-M   'P 1'
#
loop_
_entity.id
_entity.type
_entity.pdbx_description
1 polymer ?
#
loop_
_entity_poly.entity_id
_entity_poly.type
_entity_poly.pdbx_seq_one_letter_code
_entity_poly.pdbx_strand_id
1 'polypeptide(L)'
;MFGEKVPSSEFINRSEYRDKVLGCWTGKNIGGTLGAPMEGRREIFDVKFYVQDLKGKPAPNDDLDLQLIWLLAVEENGIYQVNERVLGEYWLSHITGPWNEYGVGKVNMANGLVPPLSGAFNNEQWKNSNGAWIRSEIWACLFPGAPDDALEFAWCDACVDHADDGIYAELFTTALESAAFVESDIRKLIDIALAKIPADCRVARSVGIAIREYEAGHDFKTARNAVVEDLSLIHI
;
A
#
# COMPACT_ATOMS: atom_id res chain seq x y z
N MET A 1 5.60 -1.25 18.35
CA MET A 1 5.04 -0.33 19.36
C MET A 1 4.62 0.91 18.61
N PHE A 2 3.35 1.03 18.32
CA PHE A 2 2.79 2.19 17.60
C PHE A 2 2.69 3.34 18.62
N GLY A 3 3.10 4.57 18.23
CA GLY A 3 3.13 5.73 19.11
C GLY A 3 1.77 6.11 19.73
N GLU A 4 1.66 7.27 20.38
CA GLU A 4 0.42 7.71 21.04
C GLU A 4 -0.78 7.64 20.10
N LYS A 5 -1.89 7.01 20.57
CA LYS A 5 -3.14 6.91 19.81
C LYS A 5 -3.68 8.31 19.49
N VAL A 6 -3.93 8.57 18.22
CA VAL A 6 -4.66 9.77 17.81
C VAL A 6 -6.10 9.61 18.32
N PRO A 7 -6.65 10.59 19.07
CA PRO A 7 -8.02 10.47 19.56
C PRO A 7 -9.01 10.41 18.40
N SER A 8 -9.74 9.31 18.27
CA SER A 8 -10.82 9.10 17.31
C SER A 8 -12.07 9.90 17.74
N SER A 9 -12.05 11.22 17.67
CA SER A 9 -13.14 12.05 18.21
C SER A 9 -14.00 12.77 17.16
N GLU A 10 -13.75 12.60 15.88
CA GLU A 10 -14.64 13.12 14.85
C GLU A 10 -15.33 11.96 14.14
N PHE A 11 -16.63 11.79 14.43
CA PHE A 11 -17.45 10.83 13.72
C PHE A 11 -17.68 11.34 12.29
N ILE A 12 -17.09 10.66 11.32
CA ILE A 12 -17.44 10.86 9.93
C ILE A 12 -18.89 10.43 9.69
N ASN A 13 -19.70 11.27 9.07
CA ASN A 13 -21.07 10.88 8.76
C ASN A 13 -21.09 9.86 7.61
N ARG A 14 -22.15 9.03 7.55
CA ARG A 14 -22.25 7.94 6.58
C ARG A 14 -22.16 8.40 5.12
N SER A 15 -22.69 9.58 4.79
CA SER A 15 -22.67 10.11 3.42
C SER A 15 -21.25 10.50 3.02
N GLU A 16 -20.54 11.18 3.89
CA GLU A 16 -19.16 11.58 3.69
C GLU A 16 -18.22 10.36 3.61
N TYR A 17 -18.38 9.39 4.52
CA TYR A 17 -17.64 8.13 4.46
C TYR A 17 -17.82 7.45 3.10
N ARG A 18 -19.06 7.28 2.66
CA ARG A 18 -19.36 6.65 1.37
C ARG A 18 -18.76 7.41 0.19
N ASP A 19 -18.80 8.73 0.21
CA ASP A 19 -18.22 9.57 -0.83
C ASP A 19 -16.69 9.41 -0.90
N LYS A 20 -16.02 9.44 0.24
CA LYS A 20 -14.57 9.23 0.33
C LYS A 20 -14.14 7.83 -0.12
N VAL A 21 -14.84 6.78 0.31
CA VAL A 21 -14.57 5.41 -0.15
C VAL A 21 -14.78 5.29 -1.67
N LEU A 22 -15.88 5.84 -2.21
CA LEU A 22 -16.13 5.83 -3.65
C LEU A 22 -15.05 6.60 -4.41
N GLY A 23 -14.62 7.75 -3.88
CA GLY A 23 -13.53 8.55 -4.46
C GLY A 23 -12.20 7.78 -4.48
N CYS A 24 -11.85 7.12 -3.39
CA CYS A 24 -10.67 6.29 -3.26
C CYS A 24 -10.63 5.18 -4.33
N TRP A 25 -11.65 4.34 -4.37
CA TRP A 25 -11.72 3.22 -5.31
C TRP A 25 -11.84 3.66 -6.78
N THR A 26 -12.54 4.77 -7.04
CA THR A 26 -12.60 5.37 -8.39
C THR A 26 -11.23 5.89 -8.81
N GLY A 27 -10.54 6.60 -7.92
CA GLY A 27 -9.20 7.11 -8.17
C GLY A 27 -8.20 6.00 -8.47
N LYS A 28 -8.25 4.90 -7.71
CA LYS A 28 -7.41 3.73 -7.93
C LYS A 28 -7.69 3.06 -9.28
N ASN A 29 -8.95 2.88 -9.65
CA ASN A 29 -9.33 2.38 -10.98
C ASN A 29 -8.79 3.25 -12.12
N ILE A 30 -8.90 4.56 -11.99
CA ILE A 30 -8.39 5.53 -12.97
C ILE A 30 -6.87 5.42 -13.05
N GLY A 31 -6.18 5.45 -11.90
CA GLY A 31 -4.72 5.42 -11.81
C GLY A 31 -4.14 4.13 -12.38
N GLY A 32 -4.65 2.98 -11.95
CA GLY A 32 -4.23 1.67 -12.45
C GLY A 32 -4.45 1.51 -13.95
N THR A 33 -5.62 1.95 -14.45
CA THR A 33 -5.90 1.91 -15.91
C THR A 33 -4.99 2.84 -16.71
N LEU A 34 -4.67 4.03 -16.20
CA LEU A 34 -3.73 4.95 -16.85
C LEU A 34 -2.30 4.43 -16.80
N GLY A 35 -1.89 3.84 -15.67
CA GLY A 35 -0.53 3.39 -15.43
C GLY A 35 -0.17 2.06 -16.10
N ALA A 36 -1.11 1.14 -16.26
CA ALA A 36 -0.87 -0.21 -16.74
C ALA A 36 0.01 -0.31 -18.01
N PRO A 37 -0.14 0.54 -19.05
CA PRO A 37 0.74 0.48 -20.23
C PRO A 37 2.19 0.90 -19.96
N MET A 38 2.47 1.51 -18.82
CA MET A 38 3.78 2.03 -18.41
C MET A 38 4.47 1.15 -17.36
N GLU A 39 3.78 0.14 -16.87
CA GLU A 39 4.27 -0.75 -15.84
C GLU A 39 5.61 -1.42 -16.23
N GLY A 40 6.51 -1.57 -15.25
CA GLY A 40 7.85 -2.12 -15.46
C GLY A 40 8.85 -1.20 -16.18
N ARG A 41 8.43 -0.01 -16.60
CA ARG A 41 9.26 0.97 -17.31
C ARG A 41 9.71 2.09 -16.35
N ARG A 42 10.95 2.58 -16.54
CA ARG A 42 11.57 3.55 -15.62
C ARG A 42 11.59 4.98 -16.14
N GLU A 43 11.15 5.23 -17.36
CA GLU A 43 11.16 6.55 -17.97
C GLU A 43 10.09 7.47 -17.35
N ILE A 44 10.20 8.75 -17.59
CA ILE A 44 9.16 9.73 -17.31
C ILE A 44 8.27 9.84 -18.54
N PHE A 45 7.00 9.50 -18.40
CA PHE A 45 6.04 9.51 -19.49
C PHE A 45 5.19 10.79 -19.48
N ASP A 46 4.87 11.33 -20.66
CA ASP A 46 3.89 12.40 -20.84
C ASP A 46 2.48 11.80 -21.03
N VAL A 47 1.96 11.18 -19.96
CA VAL A 47 0.63 10.56 -19.99
C VAL A 47 -0.42 11.63 -19.74
N LYS A 48 -1.30 11.85 -20.72
CA LYS A 48 -2.40 12.83 -20.65
C LYS A 48 -3.77 12.18 -20.60
N PHE A 49 -3.88 10.97 -21.14
CA PHE A 49 -5.13 10.22 -21.21
C PHE A 49 -4.83 8.73 -21.48
N TYR A 50 -5.87 7.92 -21.46
CA TYR A 50 -5.75 6.50 -21.79
C TYR A 50 -5.18 6.28 -23.20
N VAL A 51 -4.20 5.40 -23.32
CA VAL A 51 -3.53 5.08 -24.60
C VAL A 51 -3.98 3.75 -25.19
N GLN A 52 -4.68 2.92 -24.40
CA GLN A 52 -5.23 1.65 -24.83
C GLN A 52 -6.73 1.74 -25.18
N ASP A 53 -7.20 0.86 -26.08
CA ASP A 53 -8.63 0.72 -26.37
C ASP A 53 -9.32 -0.09 -25.26
N LEU A 54 -9.92 0.60 -24.34
CA LEU A 54 -10.59 0.03 -23.17
C LEU A 54 -12.02 -0.50 -23.47
N LYS A 55 -12.57 -0.21 -24.65
CA LYS A 55 -13.95 -0.60 -25.04
C LYS A 55 -14.98 -0.25 -23.95
N GLY A 56 -14.79 0.87 -23.28
CA GLY A 56 -15.67 1.36 -22.21
C GLY A 56 -15.60 0.58 -20.88
N LYS A 57 -14.54 -0.20 -20.65
CA LYS A 57 -14.29 -0.94 -19.40
C LYS A 57 -12.93 -0.59 -18.81
N PRO A 58 -12.78 -0.62 -17.47
CA PRO A 58 -11.46 -0.51 -16.85
C PRO A 58 -10.60 -1.72 -17.23
N ALA A 59 -9.27 -1.55 -17.17
CA ALA A 59 -8.35 -2.68 -17.28
C ALA A 59 -8.43 -3.56 -16.01
N PRO A 60 -8.27 -4.88 -16.12
CA PRO A 60 -8.02 -5.73 -14.96
C PRO A 60 -6.79 -5.22 -14.20
N ASN A 61 -6.84 -5.24 -12.87
CA ASN A 61 -5.80 -4.68 -12.04
C ASN A 61 -5.74 -5.40 -10.69
N ASP A 62 -4.59 -5.98 -10.37
CA ASP A 62 -4.34 -6.68 -9.10
C ASP A 62 -4.42 -5.75 -7.88
N ASP A 63 -4.13 -4.45 -8.04
CA ASP A 63 -4.33 -3.43 -7.01
C ASP A 63 -5.77 -3.43 -6.44
N LEU A 64 -6.74 -3.84 -7.23
CA LEU A 64 -8.14 -3.94 -6.85
C LEU A 64 -8.53 -5.38 -6.51
N ASP A 65 -8.10 -6.35 -7.32
CA ASP A 65 -8.48 -7.75 -7.17
C ASP A 65 -8.02 -8.32 -5.83
N LEU A 66 -6.81 -7.97 -5.37
CA LEU A 66 -6.28 -8.37 -4.06
C LEU A 66 -7.14 -7.84 -2.91
N GLN A 67 -7.55 -6.59 -2.98
CA GLN A 67 -8.40 -5.99 -1.95
C GLN A 67 -9.79 -6.61 -1.89
N LEU A 68 -10.32 -7.09 -3.02
CA LEU A 68 -11.58 -7.85 -3.03
C LEU A 68 -11.44 -9.21 -2.34
N ILE A 69 -10.28 -9.85 -2.43
CA ILE A 69 -9.99 -11.07 -1.67
C ILE A 69 -9.92 -10.78 -0.16
N TRP A 70 -9.30 -9.65 0.23
CA TRP A 70 -9.26 -9.21 1.62
C TRP A 70 -10.66 -8.87 2.15
N LEU A 71 -11.48 -8.20 1.33
CA LEU A 71 -12.86 -7.93 1.69
C LEU A 71 -13.65 -9.23 1.92
N LEU A 72 -13.45 -10.23 1.06
CA LEU A 72 -14.05 -11.56 1.23
C LEU A 72 -13.60 -12.20 2.55
N ALA A 73 -12.31 -12.13 2.87
CA ALA A 73 -11.78 -12.64 4.14
C ALA A 73 -12.45 -11.97 5.36
N VAL A 74 -12.65 -10.65 5.29
CA VAL A 74 -13.35 -9.89 6.33
C VAL A 74 -14.84 -10.27 6.43
N GLU A 75 -15.52 -10.43 5.29
CA GLU A 75 -16.94 -10.80 5.26
C GLU A 75 -17.20 -12.20 5.82
N GLU A 76 -16.33 -13.16 5.51
CA GLU A 76 -16.51 -14.55 5.93
C GLU A 76 -16.09 -14.82 7.39
N ASN A 77 -15.06 -14.10 7.90
CA ASN A 77 -14.52 -14.33 9.24
C ASN A 77 -14.94 -13.28 10.27
N GLY A 78 -15.30 -12.09 9.83
CA GLY A 78 -15.42 -10.89 10.67
C GLY A 78 -14.06 -10.25 10.91
N ILE A 79 -14.02 -8.90 10.88
CA ILE A 79 -12.76 -8.13 10.90
C ILE A 79 -11.83 -8.51 12.05
N TYR A 80 -12.34 -8.71 13.26
CA TYR A 80 -11.51 -9.03 14.45
C TYR A 80 -10.98 -10.46 14.49
N GLN A 81 -11.34 -11.31 13.53
CA GLN A 81 -10.77 -12.65 13.38
C GLN A 81 -9.73 -12.70 12.26
N VAL A 82 -9.65 -11.64 11.44
CA VAL A 82 -8.63 -11.52 10.40
C VAL A 82 -7.26 -11.29 11.05
N ASN A 83 -6.30 -12.09 10.65
CA ASN A 83 -4.91 -12.01 11.06
C ASN A 83 -4.02 -12.53 9.92
N GLU A 84 -2.71 -12.46 10.08
CA GLU A 84 -1.74 -12.85 9.06
C GLU A 84 -1.89 -14.31 8.59
N ARG A 85 -2.34 -15.19 9.47
CA ARG A 85 -2.58 -16.59 9.12
C ARG A 85 -3.82 -16.74 8.25
N VAL A 86 -4.93 -16.10 8.62
CA VAL A 86 -6.17 -16.09 7.82
C VAL A 86 -5.88 -15.53 6.44
N LEU A 87 -5.18 -14.39 6.34
CA LEU A 87 -4.82 -13.80 5.06
C LEU A 87 -3.89 -14.73 4.24
N GLY A 88 -2.97 -15.43 4.89
CA GLY A 88 -2.14 -16.45 4.25
C GLY A 88 -2.96 -17.62 3.66
N GLU A 89 -4.01 -18.06 4.35
CA GLU A 89 -4.92 -19.10 3.86
C GLU A 89 -5.73 -18.62 2.64
N TYR A 90 -6.21 -17.37 2.66
CA TYR A 90 -6.86 -16.73 1.50
C TYR A 90 -5.89 -16.53 0.34
N TRP A 91 -4.63 -16.18 0.63
CA TRP A 91 -3.58 -16.11 -0.38
C TRP A 91 -3.37 -17.43 -1.11
N LEU A 92 -3.25 -18.52 -0.36
CA LEU A 92 -3.09 -19.87 -0.94
C LEU A 92 -4.27 -20.30 -1.80
N SER A 93 -5.48 -19.97 -1.38
CA SER A 93 -6.71 -20.45 -2.00
C SER A 93 -7.21 -19.58 -3.16
N HIS A 94 -6.97 -18.27 -3.14
CA HIS A 94 -7.55 -17.33 -4.10
C HIS A 94 -6.53 -16.63 -5.00
N ILE A 95 -5.29 -16.40 -4.53
CA ILE A 95 -4.27 -15.75 -5.34
C ILE A 95 -3.60 -16.78 -6.25
N THR A 96 -3.81 -16.68 -7.54
CA THR A 96 -3.30 -17.65 -8.52
C THR A 96 -1.97 -17.25 -9.15
N GLY A 97 -1.58 -15.98 -9.07
CA GLY A 97 -0.35 -15.46 -9.65
C GLY A 97 0.90 -16.10 -9.04
N PRO A 98 1.78 -16.71 -9.85
CA PRO A 98 3.00 -17.37 -9.34
C PRO A 98 4.24 -16.49 -9.44
N TRP A 99 4.10 -15.22 -9.79
CA TRP A 99 5.23 -14.33 -10.09
C TRP A 99 5.62 -13.47 -8.89
N ASN A 100 6.87 -13.05 -8.88
CA ASN A 100 7.45 -12.10 -7.93
C ASN A 100 7.21 -12.54 -6.46
N GLU A 101 6.95 -11.58 -5.59
CA GLU A 101 6.60 -11.78 -4.18
C GLU A 101 5.39 -12.70 -4.00
N TYR A 102 4.38 -12.63 -4.85
CA TYR A 102 3.20 -13.49 -4.78
C TYR A 102 3.57 -14.96 -4.85
N GLY A 103 4.45 -15.32 -5.79
CA GLY A 103 4.95 -16.67 -5.95
C GLY A 103 5.84 -17.11 -4.80
N VAL A 104 6.73 -16.24 -4.32
CA VAL A 104 7.63 -16.56 -3.20
C VAL A 104 6.83 -16.80 -1.93
N GLY A 105 5.93 -15.89 -1.54
CA GLY A 105 5.06 -16.06 -0.39
C GLY A 105 4.24 -17.35 -0.46
N LYS A 106 3.66 -17.63 -1.63
CA LYS A 106 2.86 -18.84 -1.87
C LYS A 106 3.69 -20.12 -1.72
N VAL A 107 4.90 -20.17 -2.30
CA VAL A 107 5.80 -21.32 -2.19
C VAL A 107 6.23 -21.52 -0.74
N ASN A 108 6.58 -20.45 -0.04
CA ASN A 108 6.96 -20.51 1.36
C ASN A 108 5.83 -21.07 2.22
N MET A 109 4.60 -20.57 2.08
CA MET A 109 3.43 -21.06 2.82
C MET A 109 3.10 -22.53 2.47
N ALA A 110 3.20 -22.93 1.20
CA ALA A 110 3.00 -24.31 0.79
C ALA A 110 4.04 -25.27 1.40
N ASN A 111 5.21 -24.75 1.78
CA ASN A 111 6.26 -25.51 2.50
C ASN A 111 6.15 -25.35 4.04
N GLY A 112 5.07 -24.78 4.55
CA GLY A 112 4.81 -24.64 5.99
C GLY A 112 5.43 -23.41 6.65
N LEU A 113 6.01 -22.48 5.87
CA LEU A 113 6.52 -21.20 6.37
C LEU A 113 5.37 -20.18 6.33
N VAL A 114 4.57 -20.16 7.39
CA VAL A 114 3.44 -19.23 7.51
C VAL A 114 3.90 -17.78 7.75
N PRO A 115 3.03 -16.76 7.48
CA PRO A 115 3.38 -15.38 7.79
C PRO A 115 3.78 -15.19 9.27
N PRO A 116 4.75 -14.35 9.58
CA PRO A 116 5.49 -13.45 8.66
C PRO A 116 6.69 -14.08 7.94
N LEU A 117 6.98 -15.36 8.20
CA LEU A 117 8.13 -16.02 7.57
C LEU A 117 7.96 -16.21 6.06
N SER A 118 6.73 -16.34 5.58
CA SER A 118 6.42 -16.46 4.15
C SER A 118 6.89 -15.25 3.34
N GLY A 119 6.74 -14.06 3.88
CA GLY A 119 7.19 -12.83 3.23
C GLY A 119 8.69 -12.58 3.35
N ALA A 120 9.33 -13.11 4.40
CA ALA A 120 10.75 -12.84 4.68
C ALA A 120 11.71 -13.89 4.12
N PHE A 121 11.34 -15.19 4.18
CA PHE A 121 12.28 -16.28 3.89
C PHE A 121 12.58 -16.38 2.39
N ASN A 122 13.88 -16.34 2.06
CA ASN A 122 14.38 -16.46 0.69
C ASN A 122 13.69 -15.51 -0.31
N ASN A 123 13.36 -14.29 0.13
CA ASN A 123 12.62 -13.27 -0.60
C ASN A 123 13.41 -11.96 -0.78
N GLU A 124 14.74 -12.01 -0.75
CA GLU A 124 15.58 -10.81 -0.83
C GLU A 124 15.32 -9.95 -2.08
N GLN A 125 14.92 -10.59 -3.18
CA GLN A 125 14.67 -9.92 -4.43
C GLN A 125 13.35 -9.11 -4.42
N TRP A 126 12.31 -9.61 -3.72
CA TRP A 126 10.95 -9.09 -3.86
C TRP A 126 10.32 -8.57 -2.57
N LYS A 127 10.89 -8.88 -1.41
CA LYS A 127 10.33 -8.48 -0.10
C LYS A 127 10.09 -6.97 0.07
N ASN A 128 10.74 -6.14 -0.75
CA ASN A 128 10.63 -4.68 -0.77
C ASN A 128 9.97 -4.15 -2.04
N SER A 129 9.28 -5.00 -2.82
CA SER A 129 8.52 -4.58 -3.99
C SER A 129 7.28 -3.76 -3.59
N ASN A 130 6.50 -3.34 -4.56
CA ASN A 130 5.31 -2.51 -4.31
C ASN A 130 4.03 -3.30 -4.02
N GLY A 131 4.07 -4.62 -4.07
CA GLY A 131 2.89 -5.47 -4.01
C GLY A 131 2.06 -5.35 -2.73
N ALA A 132 2.67 -4.95 -1.59
CA ALA A 132 1.93 -4.71 -0.36
C ALA A 132 1.18 -3.38 -0.39
N TRP A 133 1.87 -2.27 -0.60
CA TRP A 133 1.30 -0.93 -0.48
C TRP A 133 0.32 -0.53 -1.59
N ILE A 134 0.22 -1.31 -2.67
CA ILE A 134 -0.80 -1.12 -3.71
C ILE A 134 -2.19 -1.64 -3.30
N ARG A 135 -2.33 -2.25 -2.13
CA ARG A 135 -3.58 -2.84 -1.64
C ARG A 135 -3.97 -2.39 -0.22
N SER A 136 -3.41 -1.27 0.23
CA SER A 136 -3.55 -0.71 1.58
C SER A 136 -4.92 -0.09 1.86
N GLU A 137 -5.63 0.39 0.84
CA GLU A 137 -6.83 1.22 0.98
C GLU A 137 -7.99 0.50 1.68
N ILE A 138 -8.08 -0.82 1.58
CA ILE A 138 -9.14 -1.56 2.25
C ILE A 138 -9.04 -1.40 3.77
N TRP A 139 -7.83 -1.48 4.33
CA TRP A 139 -7.61 -1.33 5.76
C TRP A 139 -7.92 0.09 6.23
N ALA A 140 -7.51 1.08 5.46
CA ALA A 140 -7.83 2.48 5.71
C ALA A 140 -9.34 2.75 5.65
N CYS A 141 -10.06 2.16 4.69
CA CYS A 141 -11.51 2.28 4.55
C CYS A 141 -12.27 1.59 5.71
N LEU A 142 -11.76 0.48 6.23
CA LEU A 142 -12.38 -0.22 7.36
C LEU A 142 -12.16 0.50 8.70
N PHE A 143 -11.11 1.30 8.80
CA PHE A 143 -10.75 2.09 10.00
C PHE A 143 -10.56 3.58 9.67
N PRO A 144 -11.64 4.29 9.23
CA PRO A 144 -11.55 5.69 8.81
C PRO A 144 -11.23 6.60 9.99
N GLY A 145 -10.15 7.37 9.90
CA GLY A 145 -9.69 8.28 10.95
C GLY A 145 -9.05 7.58 12.16
N ALA A 146 -8.78 6.29 12.06
CA ALA A 146 -8.18 5.48 13.13
C ALA A 146 -6.92 4.74 12.61
N PRO A 147 -5.85 5.46 12.24
CA PRO A 147 -4.69 4.86 11.60
C PRO A 147 -4.04 3.75 12.44
N ASP A 148 -3.98 3.88 13.76
CA ASP A 148 -3.37 2.85 14.61
C ASP A 148 -4.12 1.52 14.54
N ASP A 149 -5.44 1.55 14.49
CA ASP A 149 -6.26 0.35 14.35
C ASP A 149 -6.11 -0.25 12.94
N ALA A 150 -6.06 0.58 11.90
CA ALA A 150 -5.84 0.13 10.52
C ALA A 150 -4.49 -0.57 10.32
N LEU A 151 -3.44 -0.10 10.99
CA LEU A 151 -2.08 -0.63 10.87
C LEU A 151 -1.92 -2.05 11.40
N GLU A 152 -2.75 -2.48 12.36
CA GLU A 152 -2.73 -3.87 12.84
C GLU A 152 -3.05 -4.85 11.70
N PHE A 153 -4.02 -4.50 10.86
CA PHE A 153 -4.44 -5.33 9.72
C PHE A 153 -3.53 -5.16 8.50
N ALA A 154 -3.06 -3.95 8.23
CA ALA A 154 -2.08 -3.70 7.18
C ALA A 154 -0.78 -4.49 7.41
N TRP A 155 -0.32 -4.59 8.66
CA TRP A 155 0.83 -5.42 8.98
C TRP A 155 0.56 -6.91 8.73
N CYS A 156 -0.63 -7.41 9.11
CA CYS A 156 -1.03 -8.79 8.86
C CYS A 156 -1.09 -9.10 7.37
N ASP A 157 -1.50 -8.13 6.55
CA ASP A 157 -1.51 -8.21 5.10
C ASP A 157 -0.09 -8.23 4.54
N ALA A 158 0.66 -7.16 4.78
CA ALA A 158 1.99 -6.97 4.21
C ALA A 158 2.93 -8.15 4.47
N CYS A 159 2.90 -8.72 5.68
CA CYS A 159 3.82 -9.78 6.08
C CYS A 159 3.54 -11.15 5.42
N VAL A 160 2.46 -11.28 4.65
CA VAL A 160 2.16 -12.51 3.90
C VAL A 160 3.23 -12.76 2.83
N ASP A 161 3.65 -11.73 2.12
CA ASP A 161 4.55 -11.81 0.97
C ASP A 161 5.68 -10.76 0.98
N HIS A 162 5.73 -9.86 1.97
CA HIS A 162 6.75 -8.81 2.11
C HIS A 162 7.44 -8.86 3.47
N ALA A 163 8.56 -8.12 3.56
CA ALA A 163 9.30 -7.86 4.80
C ALA A 163 9.95 -6.47 4.72
N ASP A 164 10.54 -6.00 5.84
CA ASP A 164 11.30 -4.77 5.92
C ASP A 164 10.57 -3.55 5.31
N ASP A 165 11.21 -2.85 4.35
CA ASP A 165 10.64 -1.65 3.72
C ASP A 165 9.33 -1.92 2.94
N GLY A 166 9.09 -3.14 2.47
CA GLY A 166 7.81 -3.50 1.85
C GLY A 166 6.65 -3.39 2.83
N ILE A 167 6.84 -3.87 4.07
CA ILE A 167 5.87 -3.69 5.16
C ILE A 167 5.75 -2.20 5.52
N TYR A 168 6.88 -1.49 5.70
CA TYR A 168 6.83 -0.07 6.08
C TYR A 168 6.13 0.80 5.02
N ALA A 169 6.22 0.45 3.75
CA ALA A 169 5.51 1.15 2.69
C ALA A 169 3.99 1.01 2.82
N GLU A 170 3.48 -0.18 3.10
CA GLU A 170 2.05 -0.38 3.34
C GLU A 170 1.58 0.29 4.62
N LEU A 171 2.35 0.22 5.71
CA LEU A 171 2.01 0.92 6.95
C LEU A 171 1.94 2.43 6.73
N PHE A 172 2.86 3.00 5.96
CA PHE A 172 2.86 4.42 5.62
C PHE A 172 1.61 4.81 4.82
N THR A 173 1.28 4.09 3.75
CA THR A 173 0.12 4.39 2.91
C THR A 173 -1.18 4.20 3.68
N THR A 174 -1.35 3.10 4.41
CA THR A 174 -2.54 2.85 5.23
C THR A 174 -2.77 3.94 6.28
N ALA A 175 -1.71 4.37 6.97
CA ALA A 175 -1.83 5.42 7.98
C ALA A 175 -2.27 6.76 7.37
N LEU A 176 -1.66 7.13 6.23
CA LEU A 176 -1.99 8.34 5.49
C LEU A 176 -3.45 8.32 5.01
N GLU A 177 -3.86 7.23 4.40
CA GLU A 177 -5.19 7.04 3.84
C GLU A 177 -6.28 7.00 4.92
N SER A 178 -6.04 6.30 6.03
CA SER A 178 -6.95 6.30 7.17
C SER A 178 -7.12 7.70 7.77
N ALA A 179 -6.02 8.43 7.98
CA ALA A 179 -6.06 9.80 8.48
C ALA A 179 -6.79 10.77 7.53
N ALA A 180 -6.72 10.54 6.20
CA ALA A 180 -7.37 11.38 5.19
C ALA A 180 -8.91 11.37 5.26
N PHE A 181 -9.50 10.47 6.02
CA PHE A 181 -10.94 10.53 6.30
C PHE A 181 -11.32 11.71 7.17
N VAL A 182 -10.42 12.23 8.00
CA VAL A 182 -10.69 13.30 8.98
C VAL A 182 -9.73 14.50 8.89
N GLU A 183 -8.61 14.37 8.18
CA GLU A 183 -7.63 15.43 7.93
C GLU A 183 -7.54 15.70 6.43
N SER A 184 -7.37 16.96 6.03
CA SER A 184 -7.24 17.40 4.63
C SER A 184 -5.90 18.08 4.33
N ASP A 185 -5.13 18.42 5.34
CA ASP A 185 -3.79 18.99 5.16
C ASP A 185 -2.80 17.89 4.79
N ILE A 186 -2.33 17.92 3.55
CA ILE A 186 -1.42 16.91 3.00
C ILE A 186 -0.13 16.79 3.83
N ARG A 187 0.40 17.90 4.34
CA ARG A 187 1.62 17.87 5.13
C ARG A 187 1.42 17.15 6.46
N LYS A 188 0.31 17.42 7.13
CA LYS A 188 -0.05 16.70 8.35
C LYS A 188 -0.30 15.22 8.11
N LEU A 189 -0.94 14.86 6.99
CA LEU A 189 -1.13 13.45 6.60
C LEU A 189 0.21 12.73 6.44
N ILE A 190 1.18 13.36 5.77
CA ILE A 190 2.52 12.81 5.62
C ILE A 190 3.21 12.67 6.98
N ASP A 191 3.12 13.68 7.84
CA ASP A 191 3.74 13.66 9.18
C ASP A 191 3.11 12.55 10.06
N ILE A 192 1.79 12.36 10.00
CA ILE A 192 1.09 11.25 10.69
C ILE A 192 1.64 9.90 10.20
N ALA A 193 1.74 9.72 8.89
CA ALA A 193 2.19 8.46 8.30
C ALA A 193 3.67 8.17 8.59
N LEU A 194 4.55 9.18 8.51
CA LEU A 194 5.96 9.06 8.85
C LEU A 194 6.19 8.67 10.33
N ALA A 195 5.32 9.13 11.23
CA ALA A 195 5.40 8.76 12.64
C ALA A 195 5.07 7.28 12.91
N LYS A 196 4.55 6.54 11.92
CA LYS A 196 4.15 5.13 12.04
C LYS A 196 5.18 4.13 11.54
N ILE A 197 6.26 4.61 10.93
CA ILE A 197 7.34 3.77 10.38
C ILE A 197 8.69 4.16 10.99
N PRO A 198 9.71 3.30 10.92
CA PRO A 198 11.06 3.65 11.38
C PRO A 198 11.61 4.86 10.63
N ALA A 199 12.16 5.82 11.36
CA ALA A 199 12.65 7.08 10.79
C ALA A 199 13.86 6.90 9.87
N ASP A 200 14.57 5.78 9.99
CA ASP A 200 15.75 5.43 9.21
C ASP A 200 15.49 4.42 8.08
N CYS A 201 14.23 4.01 7.88
CA CYS A 201 13.87 3.13 6.77
C CYS A 201 13.93 3.87 5.42
N ARG A 202 14.01 3.10 4.32
CA ARG A 202 14.10 3.66 2.97
C ARG A 202 12.84 4.45 2.57
N VAL A 203 11.68 4.03 3.03
CA VAL A 203 10.42 4.74 2.78
C VAL A 203 10.47 6.15 3.39
N ALA A 204 10.81 6.27 4.68
CA ALA A 204 10.92 7.57 5.35
C ALA A 204 11.97 8.46 4.70
N ARG A 205 13.11 7.88 4.29
CA ARG A 205 14.17 8.60 3.57
C ARG A 205 13.70 9.13 2.22
N SER A 206 12.99 8.32 1.44
CA SER A 206 12.46 8.71 0.12
C SER A 206 11.43 9.83 0.23
N VAL A 207 10.51 9.74 1.19
CA VAL A 207 9.54 10.79 1.49
C VAL A 207 10.25 12.08 1.92
N GLY A 208 11.27 11.98 2.79
CA GLY A 208 12.07 13.13 3.21
C GLY A 208 12.81 13.82 2.07
N ILE A 209 13.31 13.06 1.07
CA ILE A 209 13.91 13.62 -0.15
C ILE A 209 12.85 14.40 -0.95
N ALA A 210 11.69 13.79 -1.21
CA ALA A 210 10.63 14.43 -1.96
C ALA A 210 10.16 15.74 -1.30
N ILE A 211 10.05 15.75 0.02
CA ILE A 211 9.71 16.96 0.79
C ILE A 211 10.76 18.06 0.59
N ARG A 212 12.04 17.74 0.74
CA ARG A 212 13.13 18.73 0.56
C ARG A 212 13.15 19.33 -0.85
N GLU A 213 12.95 18.50 -1.87
CA GLU A 213 12.91 18.96 -3.25
C GLU A 213 11.70 19.88 -3.50
N TYR A 214 10.55 19.56 -2.92
CA TYR A 214 9.36 20.40 -2.97
C TYR A 214 9.58 21.75 -2.26
N GLU A 215 10.15 21.73 -1.06
CA GLU A 215 10.46 22.96 -0.28
C GLU A 215 11.52 23.85 -0.98
N ALA A 216 12.41 23.24 -1.75
CA ALA A 216 13.36 23.94 -2.61
C ALA A 216 12.72 24.53 -3.88
N GLY A 217 11.44 24.29 -4.13
CA GLY A 217 10.71 24.77 -5.32
C GLY A 217 11.02 24.02 -6.60
N HIS A 218 11.56 22.83 -6.50
CA HIS A 218 11.84 21.96 -7.65
C HIS A 218 10.57 21.27 -8.17
N ASP A 219 10.58 20.89 -9.44
CA ASP A 219 9.49 20.14 -10.05
C ASP A 219 9.52 18.65 -9.66
N PHE A 220 8.43 17.94 -9.95
CA PHE A 220 8.31 16.51 -9.63
C PHE A 220 9.36 15.64 -10.33
N LYS A 221 9.88 16.06 -11.49
CA LYS A 221 10.91 15.31 -12.23
C LYS A 221 12.24 15.35 -11.49
N THR A 222 12.58 16.51 -10.97
CA THR A 222 13.77 16.71 -10.15
C THR A 222 13.65 15.92 -8.85
N ALA A 223 12.53 16.01 -8.16
CA ALA A 223 12.28 15.25 -6.94
C ALA A 223 12.34 13.74 -7.17
N ARG A 224 11.68 13.22 -8.21
CA ARG A 224 11.75 11.81 -8.61
C ARG A 224 13.19 11.36 -8.88
N ASN A 225 13.98 12.15 -9.61
CA ASN A 225 15.35 11.79 -9.93
C ASN A 225 16.24 11.76 -8.68
N ALA A 226 16.06 12.68 -7.75
CA ALA A 226 16.78 12.69 -6.48
C ALA A 226 16.48 11.44 -5.63
N VAL A 227 15.20 10.99 -5.59
CA VAL A 227 14.80 9.74 -4.91
C VAL A 227 15.44 8.52 -5.59
N VAL A 228 15.39 8.44 -6.93
CA VAL A 228 15.96 7.31 -7.67
C VAL A 228 17.48 7.23 -7.52
N GLU A 229 18.18 8.37 -7.54
CA GLU A 229 19.63 8.44 -7.33
C GLU A 229 20.00 7.94 -5.92
N ASP A 230 19.30 8.41 -4.90
CA ASP A 230 19.52 8.01 -3.51
C ASP A 230 19.31 6.49 -3.31
N LEU A 231 18.22 5.94 -3.84
CA LEU A 231 17.94 4.50 -3.74
C LEU A 231 18.95 3.65 -4.52
N SER A 232 19.53 4.18 -5.62
CA SER A 232 20.53 3.47 -6.40
C SER A 232 21.87 3.34 -5.67
N LEU A 233 22.20 4.29 -4.81
CA LEU A 233 23.44 4.27 -4.01
C LEU A 233 23.43 3.25 -2.87
N ILE A 234 22.25 2.73 -2.51
CA ILE A 234 22.11 1.74 -1.43
C ILE A 234 22.33 0.30 -1.92
N HIS A 235 22.42 0.09 -3.23
CA HIS A 235 22.64 -1.24 -3.85
C HIS A 235 24.07 -1.50 -4.28
N ILE A 236 25.05 -0.70 -3.82
CA ILE A 236 26.48 -0.94 -4.05
C ILE A 236 27.11 -1.62 -2.84
#